data_31598a1bf728346d7db1207bca2b7511
#
_entry.id   31598a1bf728346d7db1207bca2b7511
#
_cell.length_a   1.000
_cell.length_b   1.000
_cell.length_c   1.000
_cell.angle_alpha   90.00
_cell.angle_beta   90.00
_cell.angle_gamma   90.00
#
_symmetry.space_group_name_H-M   'P 1'
#
loop_
_entity.id
_entity.type
_entity.pdbx_description
1 polymer ?
#
loop_
_entity_poly.entity_id
_entity_poly.type
_entity_poly.pdbx_seq_one_letter_code
_entity_poly.pdbx_strand_id
1 'polypeptide(L)'
;MRREPLSDIESFAPEAQEGEERLLVGEQDRMILFGHSHQQFRRAGPNGTLLVNPGSVGAPLDGDTRAAWALYQDGEVAFRRTAYDVERAAAKMRSHGEWAEPIVYRIEHGRDAGSESP
;
A
#
# COMPACT_ATOMS: atom_id res chain seq x y z
N MET A 1 23.27 17.51 1.21
CA MET A 1 23.69 16.17 1.68
C MET A 1 23.26 15.13 0.66
N ARG A 2 24.20 14.38 0.18
CA ARG A 2 23.90 13.35 -0.81
C ARG A 2 23.19 12.20 -0.10
N ARG A 3 21.99 11.88 -0.58
CA ARG A 3 21.26 10.74 -0.07
C ARG A 3 21.85 9.48 -0.70
N GLU A 4 22.33 8.57 0.13
CA GLU A 4 22.75 7.27 -0.36
C GLU A 4 21.55 6.55 -0.93
N PRO A 5 21.69 5.90 -2.10
CA PRO A 5 20.59 5.09 -2.57
C PRO A 5 20.37 3.95 -1.57
N LEU A 6 19.18 3.86 -1.03
CA LEU A 6 18.78 2.78 -0.14
C LEU A 6 18.46 1.53 -0.97
N SER A 7 19.39 1.16 -1.86
CA SER A 7 19.11 0.17 -2.89
C SER A 7 17.75 0.50 -3.53
N ASP A 8 16.85 -0.44 -3.65
CA ASP A 8 15.53 -0.20 -4.21
C ASP A 8 14.43 -0.12 -3.14
N ILE A 9 14.82 0.05 -1.87
CA ILE A 9 13.86 0.06 -0.78
C ILE A 9 13.49 1.51 -0.45
N GLU A 10 12.31 1.94 -0.90
CA GLU A 10 11.75 3.25 -0.59
C GLU A 10 10.57 3.15 0.35
N SER A 11 10.04 1.95 0.56
CA SER A 11 8.89 1.69 1.40
C SER A 11 8.92 0.23 1.85
N PHE A 12 8.07 -0.11 2.81
CA PHE A 12 7.99 -1.48 3.30
C PHE A 12 7.02 -2.29 2.46
N ALA A 13 7.44 -3.52 2.12
CA ALA A 13 6.61 -4.50 1.45
C ALA A 13 5.93 -5.43 2.47
N PRO A 14 4.91 -6.21 2.05
CA PRO A 14 4.30 -7.21 2.93
C PRO A 14 5.30 -8.23 3.47
N GLU A 15 6.34 -8.54 2.70
CA GLU A 15 7.41 -9.43 3.13
C GLU A 15 8.63 -8.60 3.56
N ALA A 16 9.35 -9.09 4.57
CA ALA A 16 10.57 -8.45 5.02
C ALA A 16 11.62 -8.42 3.90
N GLN A 17 12.28 -7.28 3.75
CA GLN A 17 13.31 -7.08 2.73
C GLN A 17 14.66 -6.81 3.36
N GLU A 18 15.72 -7.27 2.70
CA GLU A 18 17.09 -7.02 3.15
C GLU A 18 17.34 -5.49 3.16
N GLY A 19 17.86 -5.01 4.27
CA GLY A 19 18.21 -3.59 4.41
C GLY A 19 17.09 -2.68 4.85
N GLU A 20 15.88 -3.17 5.07
CA GLU A 20 14.75 -2.31 5.46
C GLU A 20 14.96 -1.63 6.80
N GLU A 21 15.81 -2.17 7.67
CA GLU A 21 16.13 -1.55 8.95
C GLU A 21 16.69 -0.14 8.80
N ARG A 22 17.25 0.19 7.63
CA ARG A 22 17.76 1.54 7.36
C ARG A 22 16.66 2.58 7.36
N LEU A 23 15.43 2.19 7.04
CA LEU A 23 14.29 3.10 7.01
C LEU A 23 13.84 3.47 8.43
N LEU A 24 14.21 2.67 9.42
CA LEU A 24 13.75 2.81 10.79
C LEU A 24 14.89 2.97 11.78
N VAL A 25 16.02 3.56 11.36
CA VAL A 25 17.15 3.81 12.25
C VAL A 25 16.68 4.64 13.45
N GLY A 26 16.92 4.13 14.65
CA GLY A 26 16.51 4.79 15.87
C GLY A 26 15.10 4.47 16.36
N GLU A 27 14.29 3.78 15.55
CA GLU A 27 12.95 3.40 15.95
C GLU A 27 12.94 2.00 16.56
N GLN A 28 12.23 1.84 17.67
CA GLN A 28 12.10 0.53 18.30
C GLN A 28 10.80 0.46 19.11
N ASP A 29 10.24 -0.73 19.21
CA ASP A 29 9.06 -1.02 20.02
C ASP A 29 7.87 -0.10 19.75
N ARG A 30 7.69 0.30 18.50
CA ARG A 30 6.61 1.20 18.08
C ARG A 30 5.82 0.62 16.92
N MET A 31 4.58 1.07 16.82
CA MET A 31 3.77 0.85 15.62
C MET A 31 4.09 1.95 14.63
N ILE A 32 4.45 1.56 13.40
CA ILE A 32 4.74 2.50 12.31
C ILE A 32 3.65 2.36 11.27
N LEU A 33 2.94 3.46 11.03
CA LEU A 33 1.89 3.55 10.02
C LEU A 33 2.44 4.20 8.77
N PHE A 34 2.21 3.62 7.62
CA PHE A 34 2.74 4.12 6.36
C PHE A 34 1.85 3.68 5.19
N GLY A 35 2.16 4.17 4.00
CA GLY A 35 1.42 3.84 2.79
C GLY A 35 2.36 3.50 1.64
N HIS A 36 2.07 4.03 0.46
CA HIS A 36 2.84 3.96 -0.77
C HIS A 36 2.63 2.68 -1.59
N SER A 37 2.73 1.49 -1.00
CA SER A 37 2.65 0.25 -1.76
C SER A 37 1.23 -0.13 -2.17
N HIS A 38 0.20 0.51 -1.62
CA HIS A 38 -1.21 0.24 -1.88
C HIS A 38 -1.63 -1.20 -1.51
N GLN A 39 -0.91 -1.82 -0.59
CA GLN A 39 -1.21 -3.17 -0.11
C GLN A 39 -1.50 -3.12 1.38
N GLN A 40 -2.64 -3.69 1.79
CA GLN A 40 -3.03 -3.71 3.19
C GLN A 40 -2.32 -4.86 3.89
N PHE A 41 -1.46 -4.53 4.87
CA PHE A 41 -0.77 -5.57 5.62
C PHE A 41 -0.31 -5.06 6.99
N ARG A 42 -0.02 -6.01 7.87
CA ARG A 42 0.67 -5.75 9.13
C ARG A 42 1.66 -6.88 9.36
N ARG A 43 2.84 -6.53 9.83
CA ARG A 43 3.86 -7.52 10.16
C ARG A 43 4.88 -6.95 11.13
N ALA A 44 5.65 -7.84 11.75
CA ALA A 44 6.78 -7.42 12.56
C ALA A 44 7.85 -6.77 11.66
N GLY A 45 8.39 -5.67 12.13
CA GLY A 45 9.53 -5.02 11.51
C GLY A 45 10.77 -5.17 12.37
N PRO A 46 11.85 -4.48 12.00
CA PRO A 46 13.10 -4.51 12.78
C PRO A 46 12.91 -3.88 14.16
N ASN A 47 13.70 -4.36 15.13
CA ASN A 47 13.80 -3.77 16.48
C ASN A 47 12.47 -3.68 17.24
N GLY A 48 11.62 -4.70 17.11
CA GLY A 48 10.35 -4.74 17.84
C GLY A 48 9.27 -3.83 17.28
N THR A 49 9.48 -3.25 16.11
CA THR A 49 8.46 -2.42 15.48
C THR A 49 7.33 -3.28 14.90
N LEU A 50 6.14 -2.70 14.84
CA LEU A 50 5.01 -3.27 14.12
C LEU A 50 4.74 -2.39 12.91
N LEU A 51 4.87 -2.95 11.72
CA LEU A 51 4.67 -2.22 10.47
C LEU A 51 3.25 -2.42 9.98
N VAL A 52 2.54 -1.32 9.73
CA VAL A 52 1.13 -1.35 9.36
C VAL A 52 0.89 -0.47 8.15
N ASN A 53 0.37 -1.05 7.10
CA ASN A 53 -0.07 -0.32 5.91
C ASN A 53 -1.58 -0.53 5.77
N PRO A 54 -2.40 0.52 5.85
CA PRO A 54 -3.85 0.36 5.73
C PRO A 54 -4.31 0.02 4.31
N GLY A 55 -3.42 0.09 3.34
CA GLY A 55 -3.76 -0.14 1.95
C GLY A 55 -4.17 1.14 1.25
N SER A 56 -4.92 1.01 0.17
CA SER A 56 -5.37 2.14 -0.63
C SER A 56 -6.88 2.17 -0.72
N VAL A 57 -7.44 3.37 -0.60
CA VAL A 57 -8.88 3.57 -0.80
C VAL A 57 -9.21 3.50 -2.28
N GLY A 58 -8.45 4.19 -3.10
CA GLY A 58 -8.78 4.36 -4.52
C GLY A 58 -8.11 3.38 -5.47
N ALA A 59 -6.98 2.79 -5.09
CA ALA A 59 -6.23 1.92 -5.99
C ALA A 59 -5.50 0.79 -5.26
N PRO A 60 -6.23 -0.13 -4.61
CA PRO A 60 -5.59 -1.28 -3.98
C PRO A 60 -4.81 -2.11 -4.99
N LEU A 61 -3.68 -2.64 -4.57
CA LEU A 61 -2.81 -3.46 -5.42
C LEU A 61 -2.62 -4.88 -4.87
N ASP A 62 -3.57 -5.35 -4.07
CA ASP A 62 -3.54 -6.70 -3.51
C ASP A 62 -4.64 -7.62 -4.09
N GLY A 63 -5.19 -7.24 -5.24
CA GLY A 63 -6.19 -8.05 -5.93
C GLY A 63 -7.63 -7.84 -5.47
N ASP A 64 -7.84 -7.03 -4.44
CA ASP A 64 -9.18 -6.71 -3.91
C ASP A 64 -9.52 -5.27 -4.27
N THR A 65 -10.55 -5.06 -5.09
CA THR A 65 -10.89 -3.73 -5.58
C THR A 65 -11.64 -2.86 -4.57
N ARG A 66 -12.06 -3.44 -3.44
CA ARG A 66 -12.75 -2.66 -2.41
C ARG A 66 -11.80 -1.68 -1.76
N ALA A 67 -12.35 -0.53 -1.34
CA ALA A 67 -11.55 0.48 -0.63
C ALA A 67 -10.97 -0.12 0.65
N ALA A 68 -9.66 -0.05 0.80
CA ALA A 68 -8.96 -0.56 1.99
C ALA A 68 -8.69 0.59 2.94
N TRP A 69 -8.97 0.38 4.22
CA TRP A 69 -8.73 1.38 5.26
C TRP A 69 -8.56 0.69 6.61
N ALA A 70 -8.18 1.45 7.60
CA ALA A 70 -7.94 0.89 8.91
C ALA A 70 -8.50 1.81 9.98
N LEU A 71 -8.99 1.22 11.05
CA LEU A 71 -9.42 1.93 12.24
C LEU A 71 -8.36 1.76 13.31
N TYR A 72 -7.81 2.89 13.79
CA TYR A 72 -6.89 2.89 14.93
C TYR A 72 -7.64 3.32 16.16
N GLN A 73 -7.64 2.48 17.18
CA GLN A 73 -8.34 2.78 18.42
C GLN A 73 -7.67 2.06 19.59
N ASP A 74 -7.33 2.82 20.64
CA ASP A 74 -6.75 2.26 21.87
C ASP A 74 -5.50 1.42 21.62
N GLY A 75 -4.65 1.88 20.70
CA GLY A 75 -3.41 1.18 20.37
C GLY A 75 -3.57 0.00 19.43
N GLU A 76 -4.78 -0.28 18.97
CA GLU A 76 -5.05 -1.40 18.08
C GLU A 76 -5.50 -0.93 16.71
N VAL A 77 -5.15 -1.72 15.69
CA VAL A 77 -5.52 -1.46 14.31
C VAL A 77 -6.44 -2.56 13.82
N ALA A 78 -7.58 -2.16 13.28
CA ALA A 78 -8.51 -3.09 12.64
C ALA A 78 -8.58 -2.74 11.15
N PHE A 79 -8.28 -3.72 10.30
CA PHE A 79 -8.38 -3.54 8.86
C PHE A 79 -9.83 -3.66 8.40
N ARG A 80 -10.21 -2.80 7.46
CA ARG A 80 -11.56 -2.74 6.90
C ARG A 80 -11.50 -2.69 5.39
N ARG A 81 -12.56 -3.16 4.77
CA ARG A 81 -12.76 -3.05 3.33
C ARG A 81 -14.18 -2.58 3.07
N THR A 82 -14.34 -1.60 2.20
CA THR A 82 -15.66 -1.07 1.85
C THR A 82 -15.88 -1.19 0.35
N ALA A 83 -16.94 -1.90 -0.02
CA ALA A 83 -17.33 -1.99 -1.43
C ALA A 83 -17.87 -0.65 -1.91
N TYR A 84 -17.59 -0.30 -3.13
CA TYR A 84 -18.08 0.91 -3.76
C TYR A 84 -18.28 0.66 -5.26
N ASP A 85 -18.82 1.65 -5.95
CA ASP A 85 -19.10 1.54 -7.39
C ASP A 85 -17.80 1.71 -8.18
N VAL A 86 -17.10 0.61 -8.38
CA VAL A 86 -15.81 0.55 -9.08
C VAL A 86 -15.96 1.01 -10.53
N GLU A 87 -17.04 0.60 -11.21
CA GLU A 87 -17.26 0.96 -12.60
C GLU A 87 -17.42 2.47 -12.79
N ARG A 88 -18.11 3.10 -11.88
CA ARG A 88 -18.32 4.56 -11.91
C ARG A 88 -17.02 5.29 -11.68
N ALA A 89 -16.22 4.85 -10.71
CA ALA A 89 -14.92 5.44 -10.43
C ALA A 89 -13.97 5.29 -11.63
N ALA A 90 -13.93 4.11 -12.22
CA ALA A 90 -13.12 3.85 -13.41
C ALA A 90 -13.55 4.71 -14.60
N ALA A 91 -14.84 4.83 -14.83
CA ALA A 91 -15.37 5.66 -15.92
C ALA A 91 -14.98 7.14 -15.74
N LYS A 92 -15.09 7.63 -14.51
CA LYS A 92 -14.71 9.02 -14.22
C LYS A 92 -13.22 9.25 -14.44
N MET A 93 -12.39 8.31 -14.01
CA MET A 93 -10.95 8.41 -14.24
C MET A 93 -10.62 8.39 -15.73
N ARG A 94 -11.25 7.47 -16.48
CA ARG A 94 -11.03 7.35 -17.92
C ARG A 94 -11.39 8.62 -18.67
N SER A 95 -12.32 9.40 -18.16
CA SER A 95 -12.75 10.65 -18.80
C SER A 95 -11.64 11.72 -18.82
N HIS A 96 -10.58 11.54 -18.05
CA HIS A 96 -9.45 12.47 -18.03
C HIS A 96 -8.48 12.29 -19.21
N GLY A 97 -8.57 11.20 -19.94
CA GLY A 97 -7.76 10.96 -21.14
C GLY A 97 -7.04 9.61 -21.11
N GLU A 98 -6.37 9.29 -22.21
CA GLU A 98 -5.70 8.00 -22.37
C GLU A 98 -4.57 7.78 -21.35
N TRP A 99 -3.95 8.84 -20.87
CA TRP A 99 -2.91 8.74 -19.85
C TRP A 99 -3.42 8.08 -18.57
N ALA A 100 -4.72 8.11 -18.34
CA ALA A 100 -5.31 7.56 -17.13
C ALA A 100 -5.51 6.05 -17.18
N GLU A 101 -5.35 5.40 -18.33
CA GLU A 101 -5.62 3.97 -18.47
C GLU A 101 -4.88 3.07 -17.48
N PRO A 102 -3.59 3.29 -17.16
CA PRO A 102 -2.94 2.48 -16.14
C PRO A 102 -3.60 2.59 -14.76
N ILE A 103 -4.11 3.78 -14.42
CA ILE A 103 -4.83 4.01 -13.16
C ILE A 103 -6.19 3.33 -13.20
N VAL A 104 -6.89 3.43 -14.33
CA VAL A 104 -8.17 2.76 -14.55
C VAL A 104 -8.02 1.26 -14.34
N TYR A 105 -6.95 0.68 -14.88
CA TYR A 105 -6.69 -0.75 -14.72
C TYR A 105 -6.56 -1.13 -13.25
N ARG A 106 -5.84 -0.35 -12.45
CA ARG A 106 -5.73 -0.58 -11.00
C ARG A 106 -7.09 -0.55 -10.32
N ILE A 107 -7.92 0.42 -10.67
CA ILE A 107 -9.26 0.56 -10.07
C ILE A 107 -10.12 -0.66 -10.39
N GLU A 108 -10.08 -1.14 -11.64
CA GLU A 108 -10.91 -2.24 -12.09
C GLU A 108 -10.42 -3.62 -11.63
N HIS A 109 -9.12 -3.78 -11.44
CA HIS A 109 -8.53 -5.10 -11.22
C HIS A 109 -7.79 -5.27 -9.89
N GLY A 110 -7.51 -4.19 -9.18
CA GLY A 110 -6.77 -4.27 -7.92
C GLY A 110 -5.31 -4.64 -8.08
N ARG A 111 -4.74 -4.41 -9.25
CA ARG A 111 -3.34 -4.71 -9.57
C ARG A 111 -2.88 -3.88 -10.76
N ASP A 112 -1.58 -3.84 -10.99
CA ASP A 112 -1.02 -3.18 -12.16
C ASP A 112 -1.17 -4.05 -13.41
N ALA A 113 -1.34 -3.39 -14.57
CA ALA A 113 -1.33 -4.07 -15.85
C ALA A 113 0.03 -4.74 -16.04
N GLY A 114 0.02 -6.00 -16.47
CA GLY A 114 1.24 -6.76 -16.68
C GLY A 114 1.80 -7.45 -15.43
N SER A 115 1.21 -7.25 -14.25
CA SER A 115 1.63 -7.91 -13.00
C SER A 115 0.95 -9.25 -12.79
N GLU A 116 0.18 -9.70 -13.74
CA GLU A 116 -0.58 -10.94 -13.66
C GLU A 116 0.35 -12.14 -13.65
N SER A 117 0.08 -13.08 -12.75
CA SER A 117 0.80 -14.33 -12.73
C SER A 117 0.55 -15.11 -14.02
N PRO A 118 1.58 -15.74 -14.57
CA PRO A 118 1.39 -16.55 -15.76
C PRO A 118 0.47 -17.74 -15.52
#